data_1bcf496639e0141d1a1ac278f2be8a7b
#
_entry.id   1bcf496639e0141d1a1ac278f2be8a7b
#
_cell.length_a   1.000
_cell.length_b   1.000
_cell.length_c   1.000
_cell.angle_alpha   90.00
_cell.angle_beta   90.00
_cell.angle_gamma   90.00
#
_symmetry.space_group_name_H-M   'P 1'
#
loop_
_entity.id
_entity.type
_entity.pdbx_description
1 polymer ?
#
loop_
_entity_poly.entity_id
_entity_poly.type
_entity_poly.pdbx_seq_one_letter_code
_entity_poly.pdbx_strand_id
1 'polypeptide(L)'
;ARGFDRYFGHTAGHWGEYFNAPLENDHGEIVRRPGYIVDVCTDEAIRFIAENRSRPFFCFIPFTTPHSPWAVPEEDWKRFRNKPITQRSTLPDEEDVDVTRCVLAMMENQDANVGRVLAELEKWQLTDKTIVVYFSDNGPNSWRWNGGMKGRKGSIDEGGVRSVCYLRWPGVLPAGRTVTPIAAVIDLLPTLTSLAGIQPVGEKPLDGVDLSPLLKAPDTPWPDRLIFSSWGGKVSVRSQTHRLDHDGNLFDMQSDPGQLTPVNDQAPEVTARLKKAVEEWSAATLPQPQPTNSGQRAGKGVPDSRPIPVGYPEFPVTILPARDGEPRGTIKRSSSAPNCSYFVNWTSLDDKMVWRVDVKTSGRYAASIDYTCPVADAGATIELSLGENRLTGKVEPGWDPPLYTNQDTLPRPPAESQMKEFRTLNLGEIQLEAGQGPLVLRALHIPGQSVMDVRRITLVLIQ
;
A
#
# COMPACT_ATOMS: atom_id res chain seq x y z
N ALA A 1 -4.80 -12.37 -10.63
CA ALA A 1 -5.59 -11.22 -11.07
C ALA A 1 -6.94 -11.22 -10.35
N ARG A 2 -7.39 -10.07 -9.88
CA ARG A 2 -8.66 -9.92 -9.19
C ARG A 2 -9.60 -9.06 -10.03
N GLY A 3 -9.84 -9.48 -11.30
CA GLY A 3 -10.68 -8.79 -12.25
C GLY A 3 -9.98 -7.71 -13.10
N PHE A 4 -8.65 -7.57 -13.00
CA PHE A 4 -7.86 -6.72 -13.90
C PHE A 4 -7.26 -7.55 -15.04
N ASP A 5 -7.42 -7.09 -16.27
CA ASP A 5 -6.87 -7.74 -17.48
C ASP A 5 -5.39 -7.41 -17.68
N ARG A 6 -4.93 -6.28 -17.15
CA ARG A 6 -3.54 -5.81 -17.26
C ARG A 6 -3.04 -5.36 -15.90
N TYR A 7 -1.78 -5.63 -15.64
CA TYR A 7 -1.09 -5.19 -14.44
C TYR A 7 0.34 -4.79 -14.77
N PHE A 8 0.77 -3.66 -14.19
CA PHE A 8 2.16 -3.23 -14.22
C PHE A 8 2.45 -2.42 -12.95
N GLY A 9 3.31 -2.90 -12.07
CA GLY A 9 3.56 -2.23 -10.82
C GLY A 9 4.25 -3.11 -9.79
N HIS A 10 3.95 -2.88 -8.52
CA HIS A 10 4.44 -3.68 -7.40
C HIS A 10 3.29 -4.03 -6.45
N THR A 11 3.42 -5.16 -5.75
CA THR A 11 2.38 -5.66 -4.84
C THR A 11 2.61 -5.27 -3.37
N ALA A 12 3.66 -4.50 -3.08
CA ALA A 12 3.94 -3.97 -1.75
C ALA A 12 3.10 -2.71 -1.47
N GLY A 13 2.88 -2.39 -0.19
CA GLY A 13 2.15 -1.17 0.21
C GLY A 13 2.89 0.12 -0.17
N HIS A 14 4.23 0.09 -0.18
CA HIS A 14 5.11 1.11 -0.77
C HIS A 14 6.32 0.43 -1.39
N TRP A 15 7.15 1.17 -2.14
CA TRP A 15 8.28 0.62 -2.84
C TRP A 15 9.60 1.29 -2.41
N GLY A 16 10.67 0.50 -2.33
CA GLY A 16 11.97 0.97 -1.85
C GLY A 16 12.90 1.51 -2.93
N GLU A 17 12.53 1.37 -4.20
CA GLU A 17 13.32 1.79 -5.36
C GLU A 17 12.45 2.66 -6.27
N TYR A 18 12.78 3.95 -6.39
CA TYR A 18 11.99 4.88 -7.21
C TYR A 18 12.61 5.17 -8.56
N PHE A 19 13.90 4.88 -8.74
CA PHE A 19 14.57 4.99 -10.03
C PHE A 19 14.89 3.61 -10.59
N ASN A 20 14.57 3.38 -11.86
CA ASN A 20 14.76 2.11 -12.56
C ASN A 20 14.15 0.94 -11.78
N ALA A 21 13.01 1.17 -11.15
CA ALA A 21 12.36 0.26 -10.22
C ALA A 21 12.08 -1.10 -10.87
N PRO A 22 12.33 -2.22 -10.16
CA PRO A 22 11.88 -3.54 -10.61
C PRO A 22 10.38 -3.67 -10.38
N LEU A 23 9.61 -3.58 -11.45
CA LEU A 23 8.15 -3.69 -11.44
C LEU A 23 7.72 -5.02 -12.07
N GLU A 24 6.59 -5.51 -11.66
CA GLU A 24 5.98 -6.75 -12.17
C GLU A 24 4.99 -6.42 -13.27
N ASN A 25 4.94 -7.25 -14.30
CA ASN A 25 3.88 -7.22 -15.32
C ASN A 25 2.78 -8.26 -15.00
N ASP A 26 1.76 -8.32 -15.85
CA ASP A 26 0.63 -9.25 -15.74
C ASP A 26 1.01 -10.74 -15.87
N HIS A 27 2.23 -11.04 -16.31
CA HIS A 27 2.79 -12.40 -16.38
C HIS A 27 3.66 -12.74 -15.16
N GLY A 28 3.80 -11.83 -14.19
CA GLY A 28 4.68 -11.99 -13.01
C GLY A 28 6.16 -11.80 -13.30
N GLU A 29 6.50 -11.30 -14.50
CA GLU A 29 7.87 -11.02 -14.88
C GLU A 29 8.32 -9.68 -14.31
N ILE A 30 9.59 -9.62 -13.86
CA ILE A 30 10.20 -8.38 -13.40
C ILE A 30 10.73 -7.61 -14.58
N VAL A 31 10.20 -6.42 -14.75
CA VAL A 31 10.60 -5.48 -15.78
C VAL A 31 11.26 -4.26 -15.15
N ARG A 32 12.47 -3.91 -15.58
CA ARG A 32 13.11 -2.64 -15.23
C ARG A 32 13.06 -1.71 -16.43
N ARG A 33 12.46 -0.54 -16.23
CA ARG A 33 12.48 0.54 -17.23
C ARG A 33 13.27 1.71 -16.68
N PRO A 34 14.11 2.37 -17.48
CA PRO A 34 14.80 3.58 -17.08
C PRO A 34 13.81 4.68 -16.70
N GLY A 35 14.13 5.42 -15.65
CA GLY A 35 13.36 6.57 -15.24
C GLY A 35 12.80 6.50 -13.82
N TYR A 36 12.03 7.52 -13.48
CA TYR A 36 11.37 7.65 -12.19
C TYR A 36 10.05 6.88 -12.18
N ILE A 37 9.73 6.22 -11.08
CA ILE A 37 8.60 5.27 -10.99
C ILE A 37 7.25 5.90 -11.40
N VAL A 38 7.03 7.18 -11.07
CA VAL A 38 5.79 7.90 -11.41
C VAL A 38 5.68 8.05 -12.92
N ASP A 39 6.79 8.47 -13.58
CA ASP A 39 6.84 8.65 -15.04
C ASP A 39 6.62 7.31 -15.74
N VAL A 40 7.31 6.25 -15.28
CA VAL A 40 7.22 4.90 -15.86
C VAL A 40 5.81 4.32 -15.73
N CYS A 41 5.15 4.48 -14.57
CA CYS A 41 3.76 4.02 -14.39
C CYS A 41 2.78 4.85 -15.23
N THR A 42 3.05 6.14 -15.39
CA THR A 42 2.23 7.02 -16.26
C THR A 42 2.35 6.65 -17.73
N ASP A 43 3.56 6.32 -18.20
CA ASP A 43 3.79 5.85 -19.57
C ASP A 43 2.98 4.58 -19.87
N GLU A 44 2.93 3.63 -18.92
CA GLU A 44 2.10 2.43 -19.04
C GLU A 44 0.61 2.74 -19.06
N ALA A 45 0.15 3.65 -18.20
CA ALA A 45 -1.25 4.06 -18.18
C ALA A 45 -1.66 4.74 -19.49
N ILE A 46 -0.82 5.63 -20.03
CA ILE A 46 -1.04 6.28 -21.33
C ILE A 46 -1.09 5.25 -22.44
N ARG A 47 -0.19 4.27 -22.46
CA ARG A 47 -0.20 3.18 -23.44
C ARG A 47 -1.49 2.36 -23.34
N PHE A 48 -1.90 1.98 -22.14
CA PHE A 48 -3.14 1.26 -21.88
C PHE A 48 -4.38 2.04 -22.37
N ILE A 49 -4.46 3.35 -22.09
CA ILE A 49 -5.55 4.21 -22.55
C ILE A 49 -5.60 4.24 -24.08
N ALA A 50 -4.46 4.42 -24.74
CA ALA A 50 -4.36 4.45 -26.20
C ALA A 50 -4.80 3.12 -26.86
N GLU A 51 -4.40 1.99 -26.28
CA GLU A 51 -4.76 0.65 -26.75
C GLU A 51 -6.27 0.35 -26.58
N ASN A 52 -6.90 0.94 -25.54
CA ASN A 52 -8.30 0.68 -25.19
C ASN A 52 -9.27 1.82 -25.54
N ARG A 53 -8.83 2.85 -26.26
CA ARG A 53 -9.61 4.07 -26.58
C ARG A 53 -10.95 3.84 -27.28
N SER A 54 -11.13 2.69 -27.93
CA SER A 54 -12.35 2.35 -28.70
C SER A 54 -13.36 1.53 -27.91
N ARG A 55 -13.07 1.19 -26.64
CA ARG A 55 -13.96 0.40 -25.77
C ARG A 55 -13.97 0.98 -24.35
N PRO A 56 -14.99 0.68 -23.52
CA PRO A 56 -14.96 1.05 -22.12
C PRO A 56 -13.75 0.44 -21.40
N PHE A 57 -13.12 1.21 -20.52
CA PHE A 57 -11.99 0.76 -19.71
C PHE A 57 -12.06 1.33 -18.28
N PHE A 58 -11.40 0.63 -17.37
CA PHE A 58 -11.08 1.09 -16.03
C PHE A 58 -9.56 1.10 -15.86
N CYS A 59 -8.98 2.28 -15.64
CA CYS A 59 -7.55 2.46 -15.43
C CYS A 59 -7.30 2.95 -14.01
N PHE A 60 -6.63 2.15 -13.18
CA PHE A 60 -6.26 2.49 -11.82
C PHE A 60 -4.75 2.71 -11.73
N ILE A 61 -4.33 3.93 -11.34
CA ILE A 61 -2.93 4.35 -11.27
C ILE A 61 -2.57 4.67 -9.82
N PRO A 62 -2.21 3.68 -9.00
CA PRO A 62 -1.87 3.88 -7.60
C PRO A 62 -0.42 4.35 -7.47
N PHE A 63 -0.18 5.67 -7.54
CA PHE A 63 1.14 6.23 -7.33
C PHE A 63 1.64 5.95 -5.92
N THR A 64 2.92 5.58 -5.80
CA THR A 64 3.57 5.38 -4.50
C THR A 64 3.95 6.71 -3.85
N THR A 65 4.22 7.73 -4.66
CA THR A 65 4.56 9.08 -4.18
C THR A 65 3.34 9.78 -3.58
N PRO A 66 3.53 10.63 -2.57
CA PRO A 66 4.80 11.06 -1.98
C PRO A 66 5.23 10.25 -0.75
N HIS A 67 5.00 8.94 -0.71
CA HIS A 67 5.51 8.08 0.36
C HIS A 67 7.04 8.07 0.38
N SER A 68 7.67 7.84 1.53
CA SER A 68 9.11 7.53 1.59
C SER A 68 9.45 6.24 0.81
N PRO A 69 10.69 6.06 0.31
CA PRO A 69 11.84 6.96 0.47
C PRO A 69 11.63 8.28 -0.24
N TRP A 70 12.17 9.35 0.34
CA TRP A 70 12.07 10.67 -0.27
C TRP A 70 13.13 10.79 -1.38
N ALA A 71 12.70 10.40 -2.56
CA ALA A 71 13.51 10.37 -3.76
C ALA A 71 12.71 10.98 -4.91
N VAL A 72 13.28 11.97 -5.57
CA VAL A 72 12.66 12.70 -6.66
C VAL A 72 13.73 13.09 -7.70
N PRO A 73 13.40 13.21 -8.99
CA PRO A 73 14.34 13.68 -10.01
C PRO A 73 15.01 15.00 -9.62
N GLU A 74 16.31 15.13 -9.89
CA GLU A 74 17.08 16.32 -9.51
C GLU A 74 16.50 17.61 -10.11
N GLU A 75 15.91 17.56 -11.30
CA GLU A 75 15.29 18.71 -11.93
C GLU A 75 14.07 19.21 -11.16
N ASP A 76 13.32 18.31 -10.55
CA ASP A 76 12.20 18.65 -9.66
C ASP A 76 12.73 19.16 -8.31
N TRP A 77 13.75 18.48 -7.73
CA TRP A 77 14.36 18.88 -6.47
C TRP A 77 14.94 20.28 -6.48
N LYS A 78 15.62 20.67 -7.55
CA LYS A 78 16.21 22.01 -7.71
C LYS A 78 15.22 23.15 -7.48
N ARG A 79 13.95 22.95 -7.83
CA ARG A 79 12.91 23.96 -7.65
C ARG A 79 12.45 24.13 -6.21
N PHE A 80 12.65 23.10 -5.37
CA PHE A 80 12.10 23.05 -4.00
C PHE A 80 13.16 23.12 -2.90
N ARG A 81 14.40 22.66 -3.12
CA ARG A 81 15.41 22.53 -2.06
C ARG A 81 15.67 23.80 -1.23
N ASN A 82 15.45 24.96 -1.81
CA ASN A 82 15.60 26.25 -1.13
C ASN A 82 14.28 27.05 -1.04
N LYS A 83 13.15 26.42 -1.40
CA LYS A 83 11.85 27.08 -1.41
C LYS A 83 11.43 27.44 0.02
N PRO A 84 11.07 28.71 0.31
CA PRO A 84 10.49 29.07 1.60
C PRO A 84 9.17 28.32 1.82
N ILE A 85 9.02 27.72 3.00
CA ILE A 85 7.77 27.08 3.42
C ILE A 85 7.08 28.01 4.41
N THR A 86 6.02 28.68 3.95
CA THR A 86 5.26 29.65 4.73
C THR A 86 4.09 29.05 5.49
N GLN A 87 3.48 27.99 4.93
CA GLN A 87 2.43 27.21 5.60
C GLN A 87 3.08 26.05 6.36
N ARG A 88 2.99 26.11 7.67
CA ARG A 88 3.65 25.17 8.57
C ARG A 88 2.62 24.23 9.23
N SER A 89 3.10 23.14 9.76
CA SER A 89 2.36 22.22 10.62
C SER A 89 1.74 22.95 11.84
N THR A 90 0.73 22.35 12.44
CA THR A 90 0.23 22.73 13.78
C THR A 90 1.28 22.50 14.87
N LEU A 91 2.31 21.69 14.60
CA LEU A 91 3.48 21.47 15.43
C LEU A 91 4.74 21.82 14.62
N PRO A 92 5.06 23.11 14.45
CA PRO A 92 6.13 23.54 13.55
C PRO A 92 7.53 23.10 14.01
N ASP A 93 7.75 22.84 15.29
CA ASP A 93 9.02 22.34 15.84
C ASP A 93 9.25 20.85 15.55
N GLU A 94 8.19 20.11 15.27
CA GLU A 94 8.23 18.69 14.85
C GLU A 94 8.32 18.53 13.32
N GLU A 95 8.23 19.63 12.56
CA GLU A 95 8.25 19.60 11.12
C GLU A 95 9.66 19.60 10.55
N ASP A 96 10.00 18.54 9.82
CA ASP A 96 11.17 18.52 8.96
C ASP A 96 10.85 19.26 7.65
N VAL A 97 11.42 20.46 7.53
CA VAL A 97 11.18 21.35 6.39
C VAL A 97 11.76 20.80 5.09
N ASP A 98 12.87 20.07 5.15
CA ASP A 98 13.48 19.48 3.96
C ASP A 98 12.65 18.31 3.45
N VAL A 99 12.08 17.51 4.36
CA VAL A 99 11.09 16.50 4.01
C VAL A 99 9.85 17.14 3.37
N THR A 100 9.35 18.25 3.93
CA THR A 100 8.22 18.99 3.34
C THR A 100 8.55 19.47 1.92
N ARG A 101 9.75 20.02 1.69
CA ARG A 101 10.22 20.44 0.36
C ARG A 101 10.30 19.29 -0.63
N CYS A 102 10.87 18.17 -0.19
CA CYS A 102 11.00 16.99 -1.05
C CYS A 102 9.62 16.42 -1.43
N VAL A 103 8.71 16.34 -0.48
CA VAL A 103 7.32 15.91 -0.75
C VAL A 103 6.62 16.85 -1.73
N LEU A 104 6.80 18.15 -1.62
CA LEU A 104 6.24 19.11 -2.59
C LEU A 104 6.82 18.91 -3.99
N ALA A 105 8.13 18.63 -4.10
CA ALA A 105 8.76 18.29 -5.39
C ALA A 105 8.19 16.99 -5.98
N MET A 106 8.01 15.95 -5.16
CA MET A 106 7.38 14.68 -5.56
C MET A 106 5.94 14.89 -6.04
N MET A 107 5.18 15.75 -5.34
CA MET A 107 3.79 16.07 -5.71
C MET A 107 3.71 16.89 -7.00
N GLU A 108 4.65 17.81 -7.25
CA GLU A 108 4.70 18.55 -8.52
C GLU A 108 5.01 17.64 -9.71
N ASN A 109 5.93 16.66 -9.54
CA ASN A 109 6.16 15.63 -10.54
C ASN A 109 4.90 14.79 -10.79
N GLN A 110 4.20 14.39 -9.72
CA GLN A 110 2.96 13.64 -9.86
C GLN A 110 1.86 14.45 -10.56
N ASP A 111 1.72 15.75 -10.24
CA ASP A 111 0.76 16.65 -10.89
C ASP A 111 1.04 16.78 -12.40
N ALA A 112 2.32 16.93 -12.77
CA ALA A 112 2.73 16.93 -14.18
C ALA A 112 2.33 15.62 -14.88
N ASN A 113 2.47 14.48 -14.22
CA ASN A 113 2.08 13.18 -14.75
C ASN A 113 0.56 13.00 -14.87
N VAL A 114 -0.21 13.52 -13.92
CA VAL A 114 -1.69 13.63 -14.06
C VAL A 114 -2.04 14.49 -15.27
N GLY A 115 -1.33 15.61 -15.47
CA GLY A 115 -1.48 16.46 -16.67
C GLY A 115 -1.24 15.69 -17.97
N ARG A 116 -0.24 14.80 -18.02
CA ARG A 116 0.05 13.94 -19.19
C ARG A 116 -1.12 12.97 -19.48
N VAL A 117 -1.71 12.35 -18.43
CA VAL A 117 -2.88 11.48 -18.61
C VAL A 117 -4.07 12.27 -19.14
N LEU A 118 -4.33 13.47 -18.60
CA LEU A 118 -5.43 14.33 -19.07
C LEU A 118 -5.24 14.76 -20.53
N ALA A 119 -4.01 15.12 -20.94
CA ALA A 119 -3.67 15.45 -22.32
C ALA A 119 -3.88 14.25 -23.27
N GLU A 120 -3.58 13.03 -22.83
CA GLU A 120 -3.84 11.82 -23.63
C GLU A 120 -5.35 11.57 -23.83
N LEU A 121 -6.18 11.79 -22.79
CA LEU A 121 -7.63 11.74 -22.91
C LEU A 121 -8.16 12.78 -23.89
N GLU A 122 -7.63 14.00 -23.86
CA GLU A 122 -7.99 15.06 -24.81
C GLU A 122 -7.60 14.70 -26.25
N LYS A 123 -6.38 14.25 -26.48
CA LYS A 123 -5.86 13.79 -27.78
C LYS A 123 -6.79 12.74 -28.43
N TRP A 124 -7.33 11.82 -27.63
CA TRP A 124 -8.22 10.75 -28.11
C TRP A 124 -9.70 11.11 -28.05
N GLN A 125 -10.06 12.38 -27.74
CA GLN A 125 -11.47 12.84 -27.64
C GLN A 125 -12.29 12.01 -26.62
N LEU A 126 -11.64 11.66 -25.49
CA LEU A 126 -12.22 10.90 -24.38
C LEU A 126 -12.56 11.77 -23.17
N THR A 127 -12.26 13.04 -23.20
CA THR A 127 -12.39 13.98 -22.06
C THR A 127 -13.81 14.01 -21.47
N ASP A 128 -14.83 14.05 -22.32
CA ASP A 128 -16.25 14.07 -21.95
C ASP A 128 -16.86 12.67 -21.75
N LYS A 129 -16.08 11.62 -22.02
CA LYS A 129 -16.48 10.22 -21.93
C LYS A 129 -15.78 9.47 -20.79
N THR A 130 -14.94 10.17 -20.01
CA THR A 130 -14.14 9.55 -18.95
C THR A 130 -14.38 10.27 -17.63
N ILE A 131 -14.75 9.48 -16.61
CA ILE A 131 -14.76 9.94 -15.22
C ILE A 131 -13.31 9.87 -14.70
N VAL A 132 -12.74 10.99 -14.33
CA VAL A 132 -11.41 11.05 -13.72
C VAL A 132 -11.57 11.30 -12.23
N VAL A 133 -10.96 10.43 -11.41
CA VAL A 133 -10.94 10.56 -9.94
C VAL A 133 -9.50 10.64 -9.48
N TYR A 134 -9.17 11.65 -8.70
CA TYR A 134 -7.89 11.78 -8.02
C TYR A 134 -8.12 11.89 -6.52
N PHE A 135 -7.49 11.05 -5.72
CA PHE A 135 -7.60 11.11 -4.26
C PHE A 135 -6.32 10.57 -3.61
N SER A 136 -6.15 10.88 -2.31
CA SER A 136 -5.11 10.29 -1.46
C SER A 136 -5.76 9.37 -0.43
N ASP A 137 -5.02 8.36 0.02
CA ASP A 137 -5.50 7.32 0.95
C ASP A 137 -5.61 7.82 2.40
N ASN A 138 -4.72 8.74 2.81
CA ASN A 138 -4.68 9.26 4.19
C ASN A 138 -3.98 10.62 4.26
N GLY A 139 -3.95 11.19 5.45
CA GLY A 139 -3.20 12.40 5.76
C GLY A 139 -1.67 12.21 5.71
N PRO A 140 -0.90 13.29 5.91
CA PRO A 140 0.56 13.28 5.77
C PRO A 140 1.24 12.36 6.79
N ASN A 141 2.32 11.70 6.35
CA ASN A 141 3.13 10.85 7.23
C ASN A 141 4.05 11.65 8.17
N SER A 142 4.59 12.79 7.73
CA SER A 142 5.37 13.72 8.56
C SER A 142 4.51 14.92 8.98
N TRP A 143 4.95 15.62 10.02
CA TRP A 143 4.35 16.89 10.37
C TRP A 143 4.60 17.90 9.25
N ARG A 144 3.55 18.44 8.69
CA ARG A 144 3.52 19.50 7.68
C ARG A 144 2.13 20.11 7.67
N TRP A 145 1.97 21.23 7.00
CA TRP A 145 0.64 21.84 6.87
C TRP A 145 -0.38 20.86 6.27
N ASN A 146 -1.49 20.72 6.95
CA ASN A 146 -2.60 19.84 6.57
C ASN A 146 -3.97 20.53 6.74
N GLY A 147 -4.03 21.87 6.63
CA GLY A 147 -5.26 22.63 6.85
C GLY A 147 -5.58 22.89 8.33
N GLY A 148 -4.60 22.74 9.22
CA GLY A 148 -4.78 22.95 10.67
C GLY A 148 -5.50 21.79 11.38
N MET A 149 -5.70 20.65 10.70
CA MET A 149 -6.39 19.49 11.27
C MET A 149 -5.49 18.74 12.27
N LYS A 150 -6.10 18.21 13.34
CA LYS A 150 -5.43 17.39 14.34
C LYS A 150 -4.91 16.08 13.75
N GLY A 151 -3.68 15.71 14.07
CA GLY A 151 -3.10 14.42 13.74
C GLY A 151 -2.47 14.34 12.35
N ARG A 152 -2.00 13.15 12.02
CA ARG A 152 -1.32 12.78 10.79
C ARG A 152 -1.52 11.29 10.51
N LYS A 153 -0.95 10.71 9.42
CA LYS A 153 -1.00 9.27 9.14
C LYS A 153 -0.74 8.43 10.39
N GLY A 154 -1.59 7.42 10.61
CA GLY A 154 -1.57 6.56 11.80
C GLY A 154 -2.43 7.07 12.95
N SER A 155 -3.00 8.28 12.86
CA SER A 155 -4.07 8.74 13.74
C SER A 155 -5.42 8.59 13.03
N ILE A 156 -6.48 8.46 13.83
CA ILE A 156 -7.86 8.42 13.35
C ILE A 156 -8.59 9.76 13.59
N ASP A 157 -7.83 10.81 13.91
CA ASP A 157 -8.30 12.20 13.92
C ASP A 157 -8.43 12.75 12.50
N GLU A 158 -9.04 13.93 12.34
CA GLU A 158 -9.32 14.51 11.03
C GLU A 158 -8.09 14.59 10.12
N GLY A 159 -6.94 15.06 10.64
CA GLY A 159 -5.69 15.20 9.87
C GLY A 159 -5.01 13.88 9.50
N GLY A 160 -5.41 12.76 10.11
CA GLY A 160 -4.93 11.43 9.76
C GLY A 160 -5.76 10.74 8.69
N VAL A 161 -7.07 11.00 8.66
CA VAL A 161 -8.03 10.27 7.81
C VAL A 161 -8.64 11.10 6.68
N ARG A 162 -8.67 12.44 6.82
CA ARG A 162 -9.17 13.32 5.75
C ARG A 162 -8.07 13.59 4.73
N SER A 163 -8.42 13.42 3.47
CA SER A 163 -7.54 13.69 2.34
C SER A 163 -8.31 14.34 1.19
N VAL A 164 -7.57 14.78 0.16
CA VAL A 164 -8.16 15.36 -1.04
C VAL A 164 -8.88 14.30 -1.85
N CYS A 165 -9.99 14.71 -2.49
CA CYS A 165 -10.68 13.91 -3.50
C CYS A 165 -11.25 14.85 -4.57
N TYR A 166 -10.84 14.67 -5.81
CA TYR A 166 -11.31 15.45 -6.96
C TYR A 166 -11.97 14.50 -7.97
N LEU A 167 -13.14 14.91 -8.46
CA LEU A 167 -13.83 14.23 -9.55
C LEU A 167 -14.00 15.19 -10.72
N ARG A 168 -13.73 14.70 -11.94
CA ARG A 168 -13.86 15.47 -13.17
C ARG A 168 -14.59 14.62 -14.22
N TRP A 169 -15.69 15.18 -14.73
CA TRP A 169 -16.40 14.61 -15.86
C TRP A 169 -17.10 15.77 -16.62
N PRO A 170 -16.41 16.42 -17.57
CA PRO A 170 -16.96 17.55 -18.31
C PRO A 170 -18.28 17.22 -18.98
N GLY A 171 -19.21 18.19 -18.94
CA GLY A 171 -20.55 17.99 -19.50
C GLY A 171 -21.55 17.25 -18.61
N VAL A 172 -21.09 16.57 -17.56
CA VAL A 172 -21.94 15.79 -16.63
C VAL A 172 -21.86 16.34 -15.21
N LEU A 173 -20.65 16.60 -14.71
CA LEU A 173 -20.43 17.18 -13.39
C LEU A 173 -20.13 18.69 -13.50
N PRO A 174 -20.75 19.56 -12.67
CA PRO A 174 -20.49 20.99 -12.69
C PRO A 174 -19.04 21.30 -12.27
N ALA A 175 -18.36 22.16 -13.04
CA ALA A 175 -17.00 22.57 -12.78
C ALA A 175 -16.89 23.55 -11.60
N GLY A 176 -15.75 23.53 -10.90
CA GLY A 176 -15.42 24.50 -9.86
C GLY A 176 -16.30 24.42 -8.61
N ARG A 177 -16.95 23.30 -8.36
CA ARG A 177 -17.83 23.12 -7.19
C ARG A 177 -17.13 22.35 -6.08
N THR A 178 -17.46 22.72 -4.85
CA THR A 178 -17.08 21.98 -3.64
C THR A 178 -18.31 21.28 -3.08
N VAL A 179 -18.20 19.98 -2.83
CA VAL A 179 -19.23 19.16 -2.20
C VAL A 179 -18.89 19.07 -0.72
N THR A 180 -19.75 19.63 0.14
CA THR A 180 -19.50 19.76 1.59
C THR A 180 -20.00 18.62 2.46
N PRO A 181 -21.03 17.83 2.08
CA PRO A 181 -21.38 16.62 2.83
C PRO A 181 -20.23 15.64 2.95
N ILE A 182 -20.11 15.02 4.15
CA ILE A 182 -19.02 14.07 4.41
C ILE A 182 -19.12 12.85 3.50
N ALA A 183 -17.97 12.43 3.00
CA ALA A 183 -17.80 11.27 2.13
C ALA A 183 -16.58 10.46 2.53
N ALA A 184 -16.52 9.20 2.11
CA ALA A 184 -15.39 8.33 2.35
C ALA A 184 -15.11 7.44 1.13
N VAL A 185 -13.96 6.77 1.11
CA VAL A 185 -13.55 5.88 0.02
C VAL A 185 -14.56 4.76 -0.25
N ILE A 186 -15.31 4.31 0.77
CA ILE A 186 -16.39 3.32 0.62
C ILE A 186 -17.50 3.77 -0.32
N ASP A 187 -17.66 5.08 -0.52
CA ASP A 187 -18.68 5.67 -1.40
C ASP A 187 -18.27 5.65 -2.88
N LEU A 188 -16.98 5.43 -3.18
CA LEU A 188 -16.51 5.45 -4.57
C LEU A 188 -17.13 4.33 -5.41
N LEU A 189 -17.23 3.12 -4.89
CA LEU A 189 -17.80 2.00 -5.66
C LEU A 189 -19.25 2.24 -6.03
N PRO A 190 -20.22 2.51 -5.12
CA PRO A 190 -21.60 2.78 -5.49
C PRO A 190 -21.74 4.01 -6.37
N THR A 191 -20.95 5.07 -6.14
CA THR A 191 -20.99 6.30 -6.92
C THR A 191 -20.49 6.09 -8.35
N LEU A 192 -19.34 5.44 -8.53
CA LEU A 192 -18.76 5.25 -9.86
C LEU A 192 -19.58 4.25 -10.70
N THR A 193 -20.11 3.21 -10.09
CA THR A 193 -21.01 2.27 -10.79
C THR A 193 -22.31 2.96 -11.21
N SER A 194 -22.91 3.79 -10.37
CA SER A 194 -24.07 4.60 -10.69
C SER A 194 -23.81 5.59 -11.84
N LEU A 195 -22.69 6.34 -11.76
CA LEU A 195 -22.31 7.29 -12.81
C LEU A 195 -22.02 6.60 -14.15
N ALA A 196 -21.43 5.41 -14.12
CA ALA A 196 -21.11 4.62 -15.30
C ALA A 196 -22.29 3.78 -15.85
N GLY A 197 -23.44 3.77 -15.16
CA GLY A 197 -24.59 2.96 -15.53
C GLY A 197 -24.37 1.44 -15.39
N ILE A 198 -23.46 1.04 -14.48
CA ILE A 198 -23.09 -0.36 -14.22
C ILE A 198 -23.84 -0.83 -12.97
N GLN A 199 -24.47 -2.00 -13.06
CA GLN A 199 -25.08 -2.62 -11.89
C GLN A 199 -23.98 -3.25 -11.02
N PRO A 200 -23.92 -2.96 -9.71
CA PRO A 200 -23.01 -3.62 -8.80
C PRO A 200 -23.24 -5.13 -8.80
N VAL A 201 -22.15 -5.89 -8.84
CA VAL A 201 -22.20 -7.37 -8.78
C VAL A 201 -21.74 -7.79 -7.38
N GLY A 202 -22.55 -8.63 -6.72
CA GLY A 202 -22.23 -9.17 -5.40
C GLY A 202 -23.44 -9.21 -4.47
N GLU A 203 -23.40 -10.13 -3.51
CA GLU A 203 -24.51 -10.36 -2.56
C GLU A 203 -24.35 -9.56 -1.25
N LYS A 204 -23.14 -9.02 -1.01
CA LYS A 204 -22.88 -8.27 0.22
C LYS A 204 -23.37 -6.83 0.11
N PRO A 205 -24.09 -6.32 1.11
CA PRO A 205 -24.46 -4.92 1.13
C PRO A 205 -23.22 -4.03 1.14
N LEU A 206 -23.32 -2.88 0.48
CA LEU A 206 -22.26 -1.87 0.50
C LEU A 206 -22.46 -0.96 1.72
N ASP A 207 -21.38 -0.66 2.44
CA ASP A 207 -21.39 0.33 3.53
C ASP A 207 -21.42 1.78 3.02
N GLY A 208 -20.96 1.98 1.78
CA GLY A 208 -20.95 3.29 1.11
C GLY A 208 -22.29 3.64 0.48
N VAL A 209 -22.47 4.91 0.19
CA VAL A 209 -23.66 5.46 -0.47
C VAL A 209 -23.31 6.03 -1.84
N ASP A 210 -24.29 6.04 -2.75
CA ASP A 210 -24.15 6.68 -4.06
C ASP A 210 -24.22 8.21 -3.92
N LEU A 211 -23.11 8.88 -4.17
CA LEU A 211 -22.97 10.35 -4.14
C LEU A 211 -23.31 11.00 -5.48
N SER A 212 -23.69 10.24 -6.52
CA SER A 212 -23.93 10.78 -7.86
C SER A 212 -25.00 11.88 -7.91
N PRO A 213 -26.11 11.84 -7.12
CA PRO A 213 -27.06 12.95 -7.07
C PRO A 213 -26.42 14.25 -6.53
N LEU A 214 -25.61 14.13 -5.48
CA LEU A 214 -24.91 15.24 -4.85
C LEU A 214 -23.81 15.81 -5.76
N LEU A 215 -23.10 14.96 -6.49
CA LEU A 215 -22.07 15.40 -7.45
C LEU A 215 -22.66 16.15 -8.64
N LYS A 216 -23.85 15.75 -9.12
CA LYS A 216 -24.57 16.42 -10.23
C LYS A 216 -25.23 17.72 -9.78
N ALA A 217 -25.75 17.76 -8.55
CA ALA A 217 -26.41 18.91 -7.96
C ALA A 217 -25.91 19.14 -6.51
N PRO A 218 -24.76 19.84 -6.33
CA PRO A 218 -24.08 19.96 -5.03
C PRO A 218 -24.90 20.62 -3.91
N ASP A 219 -25.95 21.35 -4.25
CA ASP A 219 -26.85 22.03 -3.29
C ASP A 219 -28.04 21.12 -2.88
N THR A 220 -28.06 19.85 -3.32
CA THR A 220 -29.11 18.89 -2.94
C THR A 220 -29.06 18.63 -1.43
N PRO A 221 -30.21 18.70 -0.72
CA PRO A 221 -30.26 18.30 0.69
C PRO A 221 -29.74 16.88 0.88
N TRP A 222 -28.81 16.72 1.81
CA TRP A 222 -28.16 15.43 2.07
C TRP A 222 -28.35 15.02 3.53
N PRO A 223 -28.77 13.80 3.82
CA PRO A 223 -28.98 13.33 5.18
C PRO A 223 -27.65 13.23 5.93
N ASP A 224 -27.68 13.53 7.23
CA ASP A 224 -26.54 13.25 8.09
C ASP A 224 -26.26 11.73 8.15
N ARG A 225 -24.99 11.39 8.22
CA ARG A 225 -24.52 9.99 8.28
C ARG A 225 -23.33 9.86 9.22
N LEU A 226 -23.00 8.66 9.56
CA LEU A 226 -21.84 8.34 10.37
C LEU A 226 -20.77 7.65 9.53
N ILE A 227 -19.55 8.14 9.61
CA ILE A 227 -18.36 7.52 9.02
C ILE A 227 -17.44 7.12 10.16
N PHE A 228 -17.13 5.83 10.23
CA PHE A 228 -16.24 5.27 11.25
C PHE A 228 -14.83 5.13 10.69
N SER A 229 -13.84 5.40 11.53
CA SER A 229 -12.42 5.16 11.24
C SER A 229 -11.83 4.31 12.35
N SER A 230 -11.12 3.24 11.97
CA SER A 230 -10.49 2.33 12.93
C SER A 230 -9.04 2.05 12.56
N TRP A 231 -8.16 2.18 13.54
CA TRP A 231 -6.74 1.85 13.41
C TRP A 231 -6.13 1.49 14.77
N GLY A 232 -5.36 0.40 14.82
CA GLY A 232 -4.63 0.00 16.02
C GLY A 232 -5.54 -0.26 17.25
N GLY A 233 -6.74 -0.78 17.04
CA GLY A 233 -7.72 -1.04 18.09
C GLY A 233 -8.49 0.19 18.58
N LYS A 234 -8.27 1.35 17.97
CA LYS A 234 -8.99 2.60 18.24
C LYS A 234 -10.09 2.80 17.23
N VAL A 235 -11.18 3.45 17.63
CA VAL A 235 -12.30 3.82 16.75
C VAL A 235 -12.67 5.27 16.99
N SER A 236 -12.89 6.02 15.91
CA SER A 236 -13.52 7.33 15.93
C SER A 236 -14.72 7.36 14.99
N VAL A 237 -15.67 8.27 15.22
CA VAL A 237 -16.83 8.46 14.35
C VAL A 237 -17.01 9.92 13.98
N ARG A 238 -17.39 10.16 12.73
CA ARG A 238 -17.65 11.45 12.12
C ARG A 238 -19.10 11.53 11.66
N SER A 239 -19.84 12.52 12.15
CA SER A 239 -21.11 13.01 11.56
C SER A 239 -20.84 14.25 10.71
N GLN A 240 -21.84 14.83 10.07
CA GLN A 240 -21.67 16.06 9.28
C GLN A 240 -21.06 17.21 10.10
N THR A 241 -21.46 17.33 11.37
CA THR A 241 -21.09 18.46 12.23
C THR A 241 -20.08 18.11 13.31
N HIS A 242 -20.06 16.87 13.79
CA HIS A 242 -19.24 16.49 14.94
C HIS A 242 -18.35 15.30 14.68
N ARG A 243 -17.24 15.24 15.40
CA ARG A 243 -16.37 14.06 15.54
C ARG A 243 -16.26 13.64 16.99
N LEU A 244 -16.46 12.36 17.26
CA LEU A 244 -16.08 11.74 18.54
C LEU A 244 -14.76 11.02 18.31
N ASP A 245 -13.71 11.40 19.05
CA ASP A 245 -12.41 10.74 18.99
C ASP A 245 -12.40 9.42 19.79
N HIS A 246 -11.29 8.69 19.73
CA HIS A 246 -11.14 7.41 20.43
C HIS A 246 -11.06 7.52 21.97
N ASP A 247 -10.79 8.71 22.50
CA ASP A 247 -10.77 9.00 23.94
C ASP A 247 -12.15 9.44 24.44
N GLY A 248 -13.12 9.53 23.56
CA GLY A 248 -14.51 9.92 23.87
C GLY A 248 -14.72 11.42 23.95
N ASN A 249 -13.81 12.23 23.42
CA ASN A 249 -13.96 13.68 23.30
C ASN A 249 -14.74 14.01 22.03
N LEU A 250 -15.76 14.86 22.20
CA LEU A 250 -16.58 15.38 21.09
C LEU A 250 -16.05 16.72 20.63
N PHE A 251 -15.93 16.91 19.32
CA PHE A 251 -15.52 18.17 18.70
C PHE A 251 -16.55 18.65 17.68
N ASP A 252 -16.82 19.96 17.66
CA ASP A 252 -17.60 20.58 16.60
C ASP A 252 -16.71 20.86 15.39
N MET A 253 -16.86 20.09 14.34
CA MET A 253 -16.01 20.15 13.16
C MET A 253 -16.31 21.33 12.22
N GLN A 254 -17.34 22.12 12.50
CA GLN A 254 -17.66 23.33 11.76
C GLN A 254 -16.86 24.52 12.31
N SER A 255 -16.79 24.65 13.63
CA SER A 255 -16.09 25.74 14.32
C SER A 255 -14.65 25.36 14.72
N ASP A 256 -14.36 24.08 14.94
CA ASP A 256 -13.07 23.55 15.39
C ASP A 256 -12.59 22.34 14.57
N PRO A 257 -12.25 22.53 13.28
CA PRO A 257 -11.70 21.44 12.46
C PRO A 257 -10.33 20.94 12.97
N GLY A 258 -9.67 21.71 13.85
CA GLY A 258 -8.41 21.34 14.51
C GLY A 258 -8.58 20.42 15.70
N GLN A 259 -9.80 20.17 16.16
CA GLN A 259 -10.10 19.35 17.34
C GLN A 259 -9.32 19.81 18.58
N LEU A 260 -9.36 21.12 18.87
CA LEU A 260 -8.62 21.73 19.97
C LEU A 260 -9.44 21.79 21.28
N THR A 261 -10.76 21.94 21.15
CA THR A 261 -11.66 22.18 22.30
C THR A 261 -12.80 21.18 22.32
N PRO A 262 -12.80 20.21 23.26
CA PRO A 262 -13.91 19.30 23.42
C PRO A 262 -15.22 20.03 23.81
N VAL A 263 -16.34 19.60 23.23
CA VAL A 263 -17.68 20.17 23.45
C VAL A 263 -18.64 19.16 24.09
N ASN A 264 -18.14 18.17 24.82
CA ASN A 264 -18.95 17.12 25.44
C ASN A 264 -20.06 17.68 26.34
N ASP A 265 -19.74 18.69 27.15
CA ASP A 265 -20.67 19.30 28.12
C ASP A 265 -21.70 20.19 27.43
N GLN A 266 -21.35 20.78 26.26
CA GLN A 266 -22.26 21.61 25.47
C GLN A 266 -23.21 20.76 24.60
N ALA A 267 -22.84 19.51 24.27
CA ALA A 267 -23.61 18.61 23.43
C ALA A 267 -23.70 17.18 24.00
N PRO A 268 -24.25 17.00 25.23
CA PRO A 268 -24.26 15.70 25.90
C PRO A 268 -25.08 14.64 25.16
N GLU A 269 -26.17 15.01 24.49
CA GLU A 269 -27.00 14.10 23.72
C GLU A 269 -26.27 13.59 22.47
N VAL A 270 -25.52 14.46 21.77
CA VAL A 270 -24.69 14.09 20.62
C VAL A 270 -23.56 13.16 21.08
N THR A 271 -22.93 13.50 22.21
CA THR A 271 -21.88 12.67 22.81
C THR A 271 -22.39 11.26 23.11
N ALA A 272 -23.53 11.14 23.77
CA ALA A 272 -24.12 9.83 24.10
C ALA A 272 -24.51 9.03 22.84
N ARG A 273 -25.12 9.69 21.87
CA ARG A 273 -25.50 9.08 20.58
C ARG A 273 -24.28 8.52 19.84
N LEU A 274 -23.20 9.32 19.73
CA LEU A 274 -22.00 8.89 19.00
C LEU A 274 -21.20 7.81 19.73
N LYS A 275 -21.16 7.84 21.08
CA LYS A 275 -20.56 6.75 21.87
C LYS A 275 -21.30 5.43 21.64
N LYS A 276 -22.63 5.45 21.71
CA LYS A 276 -23.46 4.27 21.43
C LYS A 276 -23.23 3.74 20.01
N ALA A 277 -23.14 4.63 19.02
CA ALA A 277 -22.87 4.22 17.63
C ALA A 277 -21.50 3.56 17.47
N VAL A 278 -20.44 4.05 18.16
CA VAL A 278 -19.12 3.42 18.18
C VAL A 278 -19.17 2.02 18.81
N GLU A 279 -19.89 1.85 19.91
CA GLU A 279 -20.05 0.55 20.58
C GLU A 279 -20.75 -0.46 19.66
N GLU A 280 -21.88 -0.07 19.05
CA GLU A 280 -22.66 -0.93 18.14
C GLU A 280 -21.84 -1.30 16.89
N TRP A 281 -21.19 -0.33 16.25
CA TRP A 281 -20.35 -0.57 15.08
C TRP A 281 -19.16 -1.48 15.41
N SER A 282 -18.49 -1.23 16.54
CA SER A 282 -17.35 -2.03 16.98
C SER A 282 -17.74 -3.48 17.26
N ALA A 283 -18.88 -3.70 17.91
CA ALA A 283 -19.41 -5.04 18.19
C ALA A 283 -19.74 -5.82 16.90
N ALA A 284 -20.27 -5.12 15.90
CA ALA A 284 -20.67 -5.73 14.62
C ALA A 284 -19.50 -5.97 13.65
N THR A 285 -18.46 -5.11 13.70
CA THR A 285 -17.46 -5.04 12.62
C THR A 285 -16.08 -5.53 13.04
N LEU A 286 -15.67 -5.24 14.29
CA LEU A 286 -14.32 -5.59 14.73
C LEU A 286 -14.26 -7.06 15.19
N PRO A 287 -13.13 -7.76 14.90
CA PRO A 287 -12.93 -9.11 15.41
C PRO A 287 -13.05 -9.11 16.93
N GLN A 288 -13.90 -9.97 17.48
CA GLN A 288 -13.96 -10.20 18.92
C GLN A 288 -12.59 -10.69 19.40
N PRO A 289 -12.09 -10.20 20.55
CA PRO A 289 -10.84 -10.70 21.11
C PRO A 289 -10.96 -12.21 21.32
N GLN A 290 -10.26 -12.99 20.51
CA GLN A 290 -10.11 -14.41 20.79
C GLN A 290 -9.28 -14.55 22.06
N PRO A 291 -9.65 -15.41 23.02
CA PRO A 291 -8.81 -15.68 24.17
C PRO A 291 -7.50 -16.29 23.69
N THR A 292 -6.46 -15.46 23.60
CA THR A 292 -5.14 -15.92 23.20
C THR A 292 -4.44 -16.54 24.40
N ASN A 293 -4.14 -17.84 24.30
CA ASN A 293 -3.25 -18.56 25.23
C ASN A 293 -1.76 -18.18 25.08
N SER A 294 -1.47 -17.04 24.48
CA SER A 294 -0.10 -16.54 24.35
C SER A 294 -0.08 -15.06 24.65
N GLY A 295 0.75 -14.63 25.61
CA GLY A 295 0.92 -13.27 26.10
C GLY A 295 1.39 -12.24 25.07
N GLN A 296 0.79 -12.19 23.91
CA GLN A 296 1.01 -11.18 22.89
C GLN A 296 0.19 -9.93 23.21
N ARG A 297 0.87 -8.83 23.46
CA ARG A 297 0.30 -7.52 23.74
C ARG A 297 -0.63 -7.10 22.58
N ALA A 298 -1.89 -6.83 22.91
CA ALA A 298 -2.81 -6.08 22.04
C ALA A 298 -2.15 -4.72 21.70
N GLY A 299 -1.85 -4.47 20.42
CA GLY A 299 -1.27 -3.20 20.01
C GLY A 299 -0.52 -3.20 18.67
N LYS A 300 -0.17 -4.35 18.12
CA LYS A 300 0.25 -4.45 16.71
C LYS A 300 -0.81 -5.25 15.98
N GLY A 301 -1.27 -4.74 14.85
CA GLY A 301 -2.31 -5.38 14.05
C GLY A 301 -2.06 -6.89 13.96
N VAL A 302 -3.13 -7.67 14.11
CA VAL A 302 -3.04 -9.13 14.00
C VAL A 302 -2.50 -9.42 12.60
N PRO A 303 -1.35 -10.13 12.46
CA PRO A 303 -0.83 -10.49 11.15
C PRO A 303 -1.90 -11.24 10.36
N ASP A 304 -2.00 -10.98 9.07
CA ASP A 304 -2.88 -11.74 8.20
C ASP A 304 -2.48 -13.23 8.28
N SER A 305 -3.32 -14.02 8.91
CA SER A 305 -3.06 -15.45 9.15
C SER A 305 -3.50 -16.32 7.97
N ARG A 306 -4.09 -15.72 6.93
CA ARG A 306 -4.53 -16.47 5.75
C ARG A 306 -3.32 -17.01 5.00
N PRO A 307 -3.33 -18.28 4.60
CA PRO A 307 -2.25 -18.84 3.81
C PRO A 307 -2.22 -18.21 2.41
N ILE A 308 -1.03 -18.06 1.86
CA ILE A 308 -0.80 -17.52 0.51
C ILE A 308 -1.20 -18.60 -0.50
N PRO A 309 -2.14 -18.32 -1.43
CA PRO A 309 -2.52 -19.28 -2.45
C PRO A 309 -1.38 -19.46 -3.47
N VAL A 310 -1.07 -20.73 -3.79
CA VAL A 310 0.01 -21.13 -4.71
C VAL A 310 -0.54 -21.96 -5.85
N GLY A 311 -0.16 -21.65 -7.08
CA GLY A 311 -0.37 -22.52 -8.24
C GLY A 311 -1.80 -22.53 -8.78
N TYR A 312 -2.34 -21.38 -9.12
CA TYR A 312 -3.49 -21.30 -10.00
C TYR A 312 -3.04 -21.51 -11.45
N PRO A 313 -3.68 -22.40 -12.24
CA PRO A 313 -3.30 -22.65 -13.63
C PRO A 313 -3.33 -21.38 -14.49
N GLU A 314 -4.29 -20.48 -14.24
CA GLU A 314 -4.44 -19.20 -14.93
C GLU A 314 -3.37 -18.19 -14.53
N PHE A 315 -2.74 -18.39 -13.35
CA PHE A 315 -1.68 -17.56 -12.79
C PHE A 315 -0.59 -18.44 -12.18
N PRO A 316 0.23 -19.07 -13.01
CA PRO A 316 1.15 -20.12 -12.55
C PRO A 316 2.28 -19.58 -11.66
N VAL A 317 2.60 -18.27 -11.74
CA VAL A 317 3.65 -17.63 -10.95
C VAL A 317 3.11 -17.21 -9.60
N THR A 318 3.75 -17.71 -8.53
CA THR A 318 3.48 -17.26 -7.14
C THR A 318 4.74 -16.68 -6.54
N ILE A 319 4.65 -15.44 -6.05
CA ILE A 319 5.74 -14.73 -5.36
C ILE A 319 5.49 -14.78 -3.86
N LEU A 320 6.50 -15.22 -3.10
CA LEU A 320 6.51 -15.32 -1.64
C LEU A 320 7.60 -14.37 -1.09
N PRO A 321 7.29 -13.09 -0.88
CA PRO A 321 8.28 -12.12 -0.44
C PRO A 321 8.63 -12.30 1.05
N ALA A 322 9.82 -11.85 1.44
CA ALA A 322 10.28 -11.89 2.83
C ALA A 322 9.33 -11.17 3.80
N ARG A 323 8.65 -10.10 3.34
CA ARG A 323 7.68 -9.37 4.18
C ARG A 323 6.53 -10.25 4.70
N ASP A 324 6.12 -11.25 3.92
CA ASP A 324 5.00 -12.13 4.23
C ASP A 324 5.45 -13.46 4.87
N GLY A 325 6.77 -13.70 4.95
CA GLY A 325 7.36 -14.82 5.63
C GLY A 325 7.64 -14.54 7.11
N GLU A 326 7.78 -15.60 7.89
CA GLU A 326 8.13 -15.56 9.31
C GLU A 326 9.61 -15.98 9.48
N PRO A 327 10.52 -15.07 9.93
CA PRO A 327 11.89 -15.46 10.28
C PRO A 327 11.90 -16.14 11.64
N ARG A 328 12.68 -17.22 11.77
CA ARG A 328 12.88 -17.96 13.01
C ARG A 328 14.37 -18.14 13.30
N GLY A 329 14.74 -18.14 14.59
CA GLY A 329 16.11 -18.17 15.04
C GLY A 329 16.77 -16.81 15.04
N THR A 330 17.97 -16.70 14.46
CA THR A 330 18.74 -15.44 14.42
C THR A 330 18.38 -14.54 13.23
N ILE A 331 17.62 -15.05 12.26
CA ILE A 331 17.19 -14.32 11.07
C ILE A 331 16.37 -13.08 11.46
N LYS A 332 16.63 -11.97 10.79
CA LYS A 332 15.95 -10.70 11.00
C LYS A 332 15.43 -10.15 9.67
N ARG A 333 14.51 -9.19 9.74
CA ARG A 333 14.19 -8.32 8.61
C ARG A 333 15.24 -7.21 8.52
N SER A 334 15.57 -6.80 7.32
CA SER A 334 16.51 -5.69 7.05
C SER A 334 16.05 -4.35 7.63
N SER A 335 14.75 -4.22 7.93
CA SER A 335 14.17 -3.05 8.61
C SER A 335 12.88 -3.40 9.34
N SER A 336 12.40 -2.48 10.19
CA SER A 336 11.15 -2.65 10.94
C SER A 336 9.89 -2.45 10.10
N ALA A 337 9.94 -1.65 9.01
CA ALA A 337 8.87 -1.54 8.03
C ALA A 337 8.95 -2.73 7.07
N PRO A 338 7.95 -3.63 7.02
CA PRO A 338 8.11 -4.90 6.34
C PRO A 338 8.04 -4.82 4.81
N ASN A 339 7.37 -3.81 4.24
CA ASN A 339 6.95 -3.81 2.82
C ASN A 339 8.07 -4.07 1.82
N CYS A 340 9.24 -3.44 1.99
CA CYS A 340 10.40 -3.63 1.11
C CYS A 340 11.53 -4.39 1.81
N SER A 341 11.28 -4.98 3.00
CA SER A 341 12.30 -5.71 3.74
C SER A 341 12.65 -7.03 3.08
N TYR A 342 13.87 -7.45 3.32
CA TYR A 342 14.38 -8.78 3.00
C TYR A 342 14.93 -9.43 4.26
N PHE A 343 15.12 -10.75 4.25
CA PHE A 343 15.71 -11.47 5.38
C PHE A 343 17.22 -11.35 5.36
N VAL A 344 17.80 -11.11 6.52
CA VAL A 344 19.23 -10.97 6.77
C VAL A 344 19.65 -11.75 8.01
N ASN A 345 20.95 -11.88 8.26
CA ASN A 345 21.51 -12.53 9.45
C ASN A 345 21.15 -14.01 9.59
N TRP A 346 21.20 -14.74 8.48
CA TRP A 346 21.02 -16.19 8.48
C TRP A 346 22.35 -16.89 8.74
N THR A 347 22.63 -17.26 10.01
CA THR A 347 23.96 -17.68 10.48
C THR A 347 23.97 -19.03 11.17
N SER A 348 22.81 -19.68 11.37
CA SER A 348 22.70 -20.96 12.09
C SER A 348 21.92 -22.00 11.28
N LEU A 349 22.26 -23.28 11.47
CA LEU A 349 21.49 -24.41 10.93
C LEU A 349 20.11 -24.55 11.56
N ASP A 350 19.89 -23.99 12.76
CA ASP A 350 18.58 -23.96 13.42
C ASP A 350 17.66 -22.87 12.87
N ASP A 351 18.22 -21.94 12.11
CA ASP A 351 17.49 -20.84 11.51
C ASP A 351 16.60 -21.32 10.37
N LYS A 352 15.42 -20.71 10.23
CA LYS A 352 14.50 -21.00 9.12
C LYS A 352 13.60 -19.83 8.81
N MET A 353 13.15 -19.80 7.55
CA MET A 353 12.13 -18.87 7.04
C MET A 353 10.90 -19.69 6.70
N VAL A 354 9.71 -19.22 7.10
CA VAL A 354 8.46 -19.98 6.98
C VAL A 354 7.40 -19.12 6.32
N TRP A 355 6.76 -19.63 5.27
CA TRP A 355 5.56 -19.05 4.67
C TRP A 355 4.41 -20.03 4.83
N ARG A 356 3.24 -19.54 5.26
CA ARG A 356 2.02 -20.34 5.24
C ARG A 356 1.45 -20.30 3.84
N VAL A 357 1.36 -21.44 3.18
CA VAL A 357 0.85 -21.55 1.82
C VAL A 357 -0.38 -22.44 1.72
N ASP A 358 -1.19 -22.22 0.70
CA ASP A 358 -2.34 -23.01 0.30
C ASP A 358 -2.18 -23.39 -1.17
N VAL A 359 -1.61 -24.57 -1.42
CA VAL A 359 -1.37 -25.07 -2.78
C VAL A 359 -2.71 -25.44 -3.41
N LYS A 360 -3.05 -24.77 -4.50
CA LYS A 360 -4.34 -24.93 -5.20
C LYS A 360 -4.32 -26.03 -6.23
N THR A 361 -3.16 -26.33 -6.80
CA THR A 361 -2.99 -27.37 -7.83
C THR A 361 -1.81 -28.25 -7.48
N SER A 362 -2.04 -29.56 -7.35
CA SER A 362 -0.95 -30.54 -7.24
C SER A 362 -0.16 -30.57 -8.55
N GLY A 363 1.17 -30.58 -8.45
CA GLY A 363 2.02 -30.61 -9.64
C GLY A 363 3.48 -30.30 -9.35
N ARG A 364 4.27 -30.18 -10.42
CA ARG A 364 5.66 -29.76 -10.37
C ARG A 364 5.73 -28.24 -10.39
N TYR A 365 6.60 -27.69 -9.57
CA TYR A 365 6.84 -26.26 -9.46
C TYR A 365 8.32 -25.97 -9.63
N ALA A 366 8.69 -25.10 -10.57
CA ALA A 366 10.00 -24.51 -10.61
C ALA A 366 10.16 -23.54 -9.45
N ALA A 367 11.21 -23.70 -8.65
CA ALA A 367 11.49 -22.89 -7.48
C ALA A 367 12.76 -22.05 -7.68
N SER A 368 12.67 -20.75 -7.37
CA SER A 368 13.81 -19.85 -7.38
C SER A 368 13.79 -18.90 -6.18
N ILE A 369 14.95 -18.34 -5.84
CA ILE A 369 15.14 -17.42 -4.71
C ILE A 369 15.89 -16.18 -5.20
N ASP A 370 15.38 -14.99 -4.93
CA ASP A 370 16.14 -13.75 -5.09
C ASP A 370 17.00 -13.52 -3.84
N TYR A 371 18.34 -13.52 -4.05
CA TYR A 371 19.32 -13.54 -2.97
C TYR A 371 20.50 -12.59 -3.18
N THR A 372 21.21 -12.32 -2.08
CA THR A 372 22.59 -11.85 -2.07
C THR A 372 23.39 -12.70 -1.08
N CYS A 373 24.66 -12.93 -1.36
CA CYS A 373 25.53 -13.76 -0.52
C CYS A 373 26.96 -13.24 -0.62
N PRO A 374 27.64 -12.94 0.49
CA PRO A 374 29.06 -12.61 0.46
C PRO A 374 29.84 -13.69 -0.30
N VAL A 375 30.81 -13.27 -1.13
CA VAL A 375 31.58 -14.22 -1.97
C VAL A 375 32.32 -15.23 -1.10
N ALA A 376 32.79 -14.82 0.07
CA ALA A 376 33.48 -15.70 1.04
C ALA A 376 32.55 -16.74 1.70
N ASP A 377 31.23 -16.50 1.70
CA ASP A 377 30.24 -17.37 2.33
C ASP A 377 29.52 -18.28 1.32
N ALA A 378 29.85 -18.18 0.03
CA ALA A 378 29.23 -18.97 -1.02
C ALA A 378 29.47 -20.48 -0.84
N GLY A 379 28.52 -21.32 -1.29
CA GLY A 379 28.60 -22.78 -1.18
C GLY A 379 27.70 -23.38 -0.10
N ALA A 380 26.91 -22.59 0.60
CA ALA A 380 25.92 -23.13 1.55
C ALA A 380 24.92 -24.05 0.85
N THR A 381 24.56 -25.14 1.52
CA THR A 381 23.51 -26.07 1.06
C THR A 381 22.21 -25.69 1.77
N ILE A 382 21.16 -25.42 1.00
CA ILE A 382 19.84 -25.04 1.49
C ILE A 382 18.79 -26.08 1.07
N GLU A 383 17.70 -26.16 1.83
CA GLU A 383 16.53 -26.97 1.57
C GLU A 383 15.26 -26.14 1.61
N LEU A 384 14.46 -26.26 0.54
CA LEU A 384 13.07 -25.79 0.49
C LEU A 384 12.17 -27.02 0.68
N SER A 385 11.19 -26.93 1.61
CA SER A 385 10.32 -28.07 1.90
C SER A 385 8.87 -27.68 2.20
N LEU A 386 7.94 -28.55 1.81
CA LEU A 386 6.53 -28.52 2.18
C LEU A 386 6.05 -29.95 2.46
N GLY A 387 5.66 -30.22 3.71
CA GLY A 387 5.37 -31.59 4.15
C GLY A 387 6.57 -32.51 3.97
N GLU A 388 6.40 -33.62 3.24
CA GLU A 388 7.48 -34.58 2.93
C GLU A 388 8.29 -34.21 1.68
N ASN A 389 7.82 -33.28 0.87
CA ASN A 389 8.49 -32.87 -0.36
C ASN A 389 9.66 -31.92 -0.05
N ARG A 390 10.80 -32.19 -0.67
CA ARG A 390 12.06 -31.48 -0.42
C ARG A 390 12.79 -31.18 -1.72
N LEU A 391 13.41 -29.99 -1.76
CA LEU A 391 14.28 -29.57 -2.83
C LEU A 391 15.54 -28.98 -2.22
N THR A 392 16.72 -29.49 -2.58
CA THR A 392 17.99 -28.95 -2.11
C THR A 392 18.73 -28.21 -3.22
N GLY A 393 19.49 -27.21 -2.83
CA GLY A 393 20.31 -26.43 -3.76
C GLY A 393 21.54 -25.86 -3.07
N LYS A 394 22.50 -25.39 -3.87
CA LYS A 394 23.67 -24.65 -3.41
C LYS A 394 23.55 -23.16 -3.68
N VAL A 395 23.98 -22.36 -2.72
CA VAL A 395 24.02 -20.90 -2.85
C VAL A 395 25.31 -20.52 -3.60
N GLU A 396 25.23 -20.51 -4.91
CA GLU A 396 26.33 -20.17 -5.82
C GLU A 396 25.80 -19.47 -7.07
N PRO A 397 26.57 -18.50 -7.64
CA PRO A 397 27.80 -17.92 -7.10
C PRO A 397 27.53 -16.92 -5.97
N GLY A 398 28.57 -16.54 -5.23
CA GLY A 398 28.47 -15.39 -4.32
C GLY A 398 28.12 -14.11 -5.10
N TRP A 399 27.31 -13.28 -4.50
CA TRP A 399 26.86 -11.99 -5.04
C TRP A 399 26.57 -11.02 -3.90
N ASP A 400 27.46 -10.05 -3.69
CA ASP A 400 27.39 -9.07 -2.60
C ASP A 400 27.48 -7.63 -3.15
N PRO A 401 26.42 -7.12 -3.77
CA PRO A 401 26.40 -5.78 -4.33
C PRO A 401 26.25 -4.73 -3.21
N PRO A 402 26.73 -3.51 -3.44
CA PRO A 402 26.52 -2.42 -2.50
C PRO A 402 25.04 -2.05 -2.38
N LEU A 403 24.68 -1.47 -1.25
CA LEU A 403 23.36 -0.85 -1.07
C LEU A 403 23.22 0.35 -2.00
N TYR A 404 21.99 0.59 -2.47
CA TYR A 404 21.65 1.79 -3.24
C TYR A 404 21.55 2.99 -2.29
N THR A 405 22.65 3.71 -2.10
CA THR A 405 22.71 4.87 -1.21
C THR A 405 22.57 6.21 -1.93
N ASN A 406 22.60 6.19 -3.29
CA ASN A 406 22.62 7.38 -4.14
C ASN A 406 21.30 7.67 -4.85
N GLN A 407 20.24 6.95 -4.54
CA GLN A 407 18.92 7.13 -5.16
C GLN A 407 18.02 8.07 -4.34
N ASP A 408 18.29 8.24 -3.06
CA ASP A 408 17.47 9.04 -2.16
C ASP A 408 17.91 10.52 -2.22
N THR A 409 16.94 11.41 -2.36
CA THR A 409 17.17 12.87 -2.31
C THR A 409 17.47 13.32 -0.88
N LEU A 410 16.81 12.71 0.11
CA LEU A 410 17.02 12.91 1.54
C LEU A 410 17.31 11.57 2.22
N PRO A 411 17.93 11.59 3.40
CA PRO A 411 18.20 10.37 4.15
C PRO A 411 16.94 9.52 4.34
N ARG A 412 17.09 8.23 4.02
CA ARG A 412 15.99 7.26 4.17
C ARG A 412 15.62 7.09 5.64
N PRO A 413 14.31 7.00 5.98
CA PRO A 413 13.89 6.71 7.33
C PRO A 413 14.53 5.41 7.85
N PRO A 414 15.06 5.37 9.10
CA PRO A 414 15.69 4.17 9.65
C PRO A 414 14.79 2.93 9.71
N ALA A 415 13.47 3.15 9.69
CA ALA A 415 12.49 2.07 9.64
C ALA A 415 12.40 1.36 8.29
N GLU A 416 12.97 1.94 7.22
CA GLU A 416 12.88 1.43 5.86
C GLU A 416 14.21 0.83 5.38
N SER A 417 14.11 -0.28 4.64
CA SER A 417 15.29 -0.97 4.12
C SER A 417 15.98 -0.15 3.03
N GLN A 418 17.30 -0.06 3.11
CA GLN A 418 18.13 0.22 1.94
C GLN A 418 18.06 -0.97 0.99
N MET A 419 17.88 -0.68 -0.29
CA MET A 419 17.79 -1.70 -1.32
C MET A 419 19.15 -1.98 -1.95
N LYS A 420 19.27 -3.14 -2.57
CA LYS A 420 20.44 -3.59 -3.34
C LYS A 420 19.99 -4.47 -4.50
N GLU A 421 20.92 -4.81 -5.38
CA GLU A 421 20.63 -5.72 -6.48
C GLU A 421 20.57 -7.16 -6.00
N PHE A 422 19.46 -7.85 -6.23
CA PHE A 422 19.32 -9.28 -5.96
C PHE A 422 19.49 -10.07 -7.24
N ARG A 423 20.13 -11.23 -7.15
CA ARG A 423 20.20 -12.23 -8.23
C ARG A 423 19.23 -13.37 -7.95
N THR A 424 18.79 -14.01 -9.01
CA THR A 424 17.92 -15.18 -8.90
C THR A 424 18.76 -16.46 -8.87
N LEU A 425 18.62 -17.25 -7.81
CA LEU A 425 19.12 -18.61 -7.67
C LEU A 425 18.02 -19.59 -8.07
N ASN A 426 18.22 -20.33 -9.14
CA ASN A 426 17.32 -21.40 -9.54
C ASN A 426 17.63 -22.65 -8.72
N LEU A 427 16.66 -23.12 -7.90
CA LEU A 427 16.83 -24.30 -7.08
C LEU A 427 16.52 -25.60 -7.84
N GLY A 428 15.64 -25.55 -8.83
CA GLY A 428 15.13 -26.73 -9.55
C GLY A 428 13.63 -26.89 -9.40
N GLU A 429 13.15 -28.14 -9.49
CA GLU A 429 11.73 -28.47 -9.43
C GLU A 429 11.37 -29.20 -8.14
N ILE A 430 10.21 -28.82 -7.55
CA ILE A 430 9.64 -29.50 -6.39
C ILE A 430 8.23 -29.99 -6.72
N GLN A 431 7.90 -31.20 -6.31
CA GLN A 431 6.53 -31.71 -6.33
C GLN A 431 5.77 -31.10 -5.15
N LEU A 432 4.61 -30.51 -5.38
CA LEU A 432 3.73 -30.02 -4.32
C LEU A 432 2.35 -30.62 -4.48
N GLU A 433 1.75 -31.01 -3.36
CA GLU A 433 0.39 -31.51 -3.30
C GLU A 433 -0.57 -30.42 -2.86
N ALA A 434 -1.81 -30.44 -3.39
CA ALA A 434 -2.85 -29.49 -3.01
C ALA A 434 -3.15 -29.58 -1.50
N GLY A 435 -3.24 -28.42 -0.85
CA GLY A 435 -3.49 -28.33 0.58
C GLY A 435 -2.68 -27.24 1.26
N GLN A 436 -2.95 -27.05 2.54
CA GLN A 436 -2.32 -26.00 3.34
C GLN A 436 -1.15 -26.55 4.15
N GLY A 437 -0.09 -25.75 4.25
CA GLY A 437 1.07 -26.12 5.05
C GLY A 437 2.13 -25.02 5.14
N PRO A 438 3.14 -25.24 5.99
CA PRO A 438 4.31 -24.36 6.06
C PRO A 438 5.31 -24.71 4.96
N LEU A 439 5.56 -23.80 4.05
CA LEU A 439 6.73 -23.84 3.17
C LEU A 439 7.92 -23.32 3.97
N VAL A 440 8.95 -24.15 4.10
CA VAL A 440 10.11 -23.88 4.96
C VAL A 440 11.38 -23.82 4.11
N LEU A 441 12.16 -22.75 4.29
CA LEU A 441 13.51 -22.61 3.77
C LEU A 441 14.51 -22.68 4.94
N ARG A 442 15.47 -23.62 4.90
CA ARG A 442 16.52 -23.82 5.93
C ARG A 442 17.86 -24.14 5.31
N ALA A 443 18.95 -23.96 6.07
CA ALA A 443 20.28 -24.41 5.70
C ALA A 443 20.53 -25.85 6.21
N LEU A 444 21.23 -26.64 5.40
CA LEU A 444 21.75 -27.96 5.75
C LEU A 444 23.26 -27.89 6.02
N HIS A 445 23.96 -26.92 5.41
CA HIS A 445 25.39 -26.71 5.58
C HIS A 445 25.72 -25.23 5.36
N ILE A 446 26.58 -24.69 6.20
CA ILE A 446 27.06 -23.30 6.15
C ILE A 446 28.59 -23.34 6.11
N PRO A 447 29.22 -23.05 4.96
CA PRO A 447 30.67 -23.11 4.83
C PRO A 447 31.38 -21.86 5.38
N GLY A 448 30.68 -20.69 5.41
CA GLY A 448 31.20 -19.42 5.85
C GLY A 448 30.55 -18.91 7.14
N GLN A 449 30.42 -17.58 7.26
CA GLN A 449 29.79 -16.94 8.43
C GLN A 449 28.28 -16.81 8.31
N SER A 450 27.76 -16.78 7.09
CA SER A 450 26.34 -16.63 6.79
C SER A 450 25.92 -17.49 5.59
N VAL A 451 24.61 -17.64 5.39
CA VAL A 451 24.05 -18.35 4.24
C VAL A 451 23.81 -17.37 3.09
N MET A 452 22.87 -16.47 3.24
CA MET A 452 22.50 -15.47 2.24
C MET A 452 21.44 -14.52 2.81
N ASP A 453 21.26 -13.35 2.18
CA ASP A 453 20.05 -12.56 2.34
C ASP A 453 18.99 -13.02 1.35
N VAL A 454 17.72 -13.01 1.76
CA VAL A 454 16.60 -13.49 0.94
C VAL A 454 15.56 -12.40 0.76
N ARG A 455 15.29 -12.03 -0.49
CA ARG A 455 14.24 -11.06 -0.82
C ARG A 455 12.88 -11.75 -1.01
N ARG A 456 12.86 -12.89 -1.73
CA ARG A 456 11.65 -13.65 -2.02
C ARG A 456 11.95 -15.04 -2.54
N ILE A 457 10.96 -15.91 -2.46
CA ILE A 457 10.89 -17.16 -3.21
C ILE A 457 9.87 -16.98 -4.33
N THR A 458 10.14 -17.52 -5.51
CA THR A 458 9.18 -17.63 -6.60
C THR A 458 8.92 -19.09 -6.91
N LEU A 459 7.65 -19.48 -6.98
CA LEU A 459 7.19 -20.78 -7.40
C LEU A 459 6.41 -20.64 -8.69
N VAL A 460 6.75 -21.43 -9.71
CA VAL A 460 6.06 -21.42 -11.01
C VAL A 460 5.50 -22.81 -11.25
N LEU A 461 4.18 -22.96 -11.32
CA LEU A 461 3.52 -24.21 -11.68
C LEU A 461 3.92 -24.57 -13.12
N ILE A 462 4.50 -25.77 -13.29
CA ILE A 462 4.85 -26.35 -14.59
C ILE A 462 3.70 -27.26 -15.01
N GLN A 463 3.14 -27.01 -16.17
CA GLN A 463 2.05 -27.81 -16.72
C GLN A 463 2.53 -29.18 -17.20
#